data_6343ad02c582fdad4e0b6807f94f9cd3
#
_entry.id   6343ad02c582fdad4e0b6807f94f9cd3
#
_cell.length_a   1.000
_cell.length_b   1.000
_cell.length_c   1.000
_cell.angle_alpha   90.00
_cell.angle_beta   90.00
_cell.angle_gamma   90.00
#
_symmetry.space_group_name_H-M   'P 1'
#
loop_
_entity.id
_entity.type
_entity.pdbx_description
1 polymer ?
#
loop_
_entity_poly.entity_id
_entity_poly.type
_entity_poly.pdbx_seq_one_letter_code
_entity_poly.pdbx_strand_id
1 'polypeptide(L)' 'MAIAGLLVHTLNASLEAAEAEIQTLPGMTTYGCHQDQYVVVVAEAPSGQLEARVKEIENIDGVLTIYTTYVTLEDETQS' A
#
# COMPACT_ATOMS: atom_id res chain seq x y z
N MET A 1 14.51 2.07 7.50
CA MET A 1 13.36 2.34 6.62
C MET A 1 12.98 1.08 5.86
N ALA A 2 11.72 0.77 5.83
CA ALA A 2 11.22 -0.40 5.10
C ALA A 2 10.41 0.07 3.91
N ILE A 3 10.50 -0.66 2.81
CA ILE A 3 9.78 -0.36 1.59
C ILE A 3 9.07 -1.62 1.16
N ALA A 4 7.78 -1.52 0.86
CA ALA A 4 7.00 -2.67 0.41
C ALA A 4 6.23 -2.33 -0.85
N GLY A 5 6.21 -3.27 -1.78
CA GLY A 5 5.36 -3.17 -2.95
C GLY A 5 4.06 -3.89 -2.67
N LEU A 6 2.96 -3.25 -2.99
CA LEU A 6 1.63 -3.77 -2.67
C LEU A 6 0.75 -3.75 -3.90
N LEU A 7 -0.11 -4.77 -4.00
CA LEU A 7 -1.24 -4.76 -4.92
C LEU A 7 -2.50 -4.72 -4.06
N VAL A 8 -3.20 -3.60 -4.11
CA VAL A 8 -4.40 -3.40 -3.30
C VAL A 8 -5.60 -3.77 -4.15
N HIS A 9 -6.26 -4.87 -3.79
CA HIS A 9 -7.41 -5.37 -4.54
C HIS A 9 -8.67 -4.67 -4.04
N THR A 10 -9.39 -4.04 -4.94
CA THR A 10 -10.57 -3.27 -4.58
C THR A 10 -11.77 -3.74 -5.38
N LEU A 11 -12.95 -3.35 -4.90
CA LEU A 11 -14.13 -3.43 -5.74
C LEU A 11 -13.95 -2.48 -6.92
N ASN A 12 -14.40 -2.91 -8.09
CA ASN A 12 -14.22 -2.12 -9.30
C ASN A 12 -14.78 -0.71 -9.14
N ALA A 13 -15.96 -0.59 -8.54
CA ALA A 13 -16.60 0.71 -8.38
C ALA A 13 -15.87 1.60 -7.37
N SER A 14 -15.00 1.03 -6.54
CA SER A 14 -14.30 1.78 -5.50
C SER A 14 -12.87 2.10 -5.86
N LEU A 15 -12.43 1.72 -7.05
CA LEU A 15 -11.01 1.77 -7.40
C LEU A 15 -10.46 3.19 -7.30
N GLU A 16 -11.13 4.15 -7.92
CA GLU A 16 -10.62 5.52 -7.92
C GLU A 16 -10.65 6.14 -6.54
N ALA A 17 -11.73 5.88 -5.80
CA ALA A 17 -11.82 6.43 -4.45
C ALA A 17 -10.75 5.84 -3.54
N ALA A 18 -10.51 4.54 -3.66
CA ALA A 18 -9.47 3.90 -2.86
C ALA A 18 -8.10 4.45 -3.20
N GLU A 19 -7.82 4.62 -4.49
CA GLU A 19 -6.53 5.18 -4.88
C GLU A 19 -6.34 6.58 -4.31
N ALA A 20 -7.37 7.40 -4.37
CA ALA A 20 -7.27 8.76 -3.84
C ALA A 20 -7.01 8.75 -2.34
N GLU A 21 -7.68 7.84 -1.62
CA GLU A 21 -7.46 7.75 -0.18
C GLU A 21 -6.06 7.26 0.16
N ILE A 22 -5.56 6.29 -0.59
CA ILE A 22 -4.20 5.79 -0.35
C ILE A 22 -3.19 6.93 -0.52
N GLN A 23 -3.40 7.78 -1.51
CA GLN A 23 -2.48 8.88 -1.76
C GLN A 23 -2.41 9.87 -0.61
N THR A 24 -3.42 9.91 0.25
CA THR A 24 -3.40 10.82 1.39
C THR A 24 -2.62 10.25 2.57
N LEU A 25 -2.30 8.97 2.55
CA LEU A 25 -1.59 8.35 3.67
C LEU A 25 -0.09 8.61 3.56
N PRO A 26 0.57 8.91 4.70
CA PRO A 26 2.00 9.19 4.64
C PRO A 26 2.79 7.97 4.19
N GLY A 27 3.79 8.22 3.36
CA GLY A 27 4.67 7.15 2.90
C GLY A 27 4.11 6.29 1.80
N MET A 28 2.93 6.61 1.26
CA MET A 28 2.32 5.82 0.21
C MET A 28 2.45 6.52 -1.13
N THR A 29 2.89 5.78 -2.14
CA THR A 29 2.97 6.28 -3.50
C THR A 29 2.21 5.30 -4.39
N THR A 30 1.27 5.82 -5.18
CA THR A 30 0.51 4.98 -6.11
C THR A 30 1.10 5.10 -7.50
N TYR A 31 1.08 3.99 -8.23
CA TYR A 31 1.65 3.93 -9.57
C TYR A 31 0.61 3.49 -10.59
N GLY A 32 -0.65 3.80 -10.33
CA GLY A 32 -1.70 3.48 -11.27
C GLY A 32 -2.45 2.23 -10.87
N CYS A 33 -3.32 1.79 -11.76
CA CYS A 33 -4.20 0.66 -11.51
C CYS A 33 -3.92 -0.45 -12.51
N HIS A 34 -4.22 -1.67 -12.11
CA HIS A 34 -3.99 -2.84 -12.94
C HIS A 34 -5.31 -3.60 -13.06
N GLN A 35 -5.74 -3.86 -14.31
CA GLN A 35 -6.94 -4.66 -14.61
C GLN A 35 -8.21 -4.10 -13.94
N ASP A 36 -8.21 -2.81 -13.63
CA ASP A 36 -9.36 -2.15 -12.99
C ASP A 36 -9.77 -2.81 -11.67
N GLN A 37 -8.86 -3.53 -11.03
CA GLN A 37 -9.11 -4.19 -9.76
C GLN A 37 -8.04 -3.94 -8.74
N TYR A 38 -6.86 -3.53 -9.17
CA TYR A 38 -5.72 -3.39 -8.28
C TYR A 38 -5.13 -2.00 -8.35
N VAL A 39 -4.76 -1.46 -7.20
CA VAL A 39 -3.96 -0.24 -7.14
C VAL A 39 -2.54 -0.66 -6.82
N VAL A 40 -1.59 -0.22 -7.64
CA VAL A 40 -0.17 -0.53 -7.41
C VAL A 40 0.38 0.52 -6.46
N VAL A 41 0.90 0.09 -5.32
CA VAL A 41 1.32 0.99 -4.26
C VAL A 41 2.72 0.61 -3.79
N VAL A 42 3.54 1.62 -3.51
CA VAL A 42 4.78 1.43 -2.79
C VAL A 42 4.64 2.15 -1.45
N ALA A 43 4.83 1.39 -0.37
CA ALA A 43 4.71 1.90 0.99
C ALA A 43 6.09 2.02 1.61
N GLU A 44 6.37 3.18 2.21
CA GLU A 44 7.63 3.42 2.91
C GLU A 44 7.34 3.84 4.34
N ALA A 45 8.01 3.22 5.29
CA ALA A 45 7.82 3.57 6.69
C ALA A 45 8.99 3.01 7.49
N PRO A 46 9.22 3.51 8.72
CA PRO A 46 10.14 2.82 9.61
C PRO A 46 9.69 1.37 9.76
N SER A 47 10.64 0.45 9.83
CA SER A 47 10.32 -0.97 9.74
C SER A 47 9.30 -1.40 10.77
N GLY A 48 9.35 -0.81 11.99
CA GLY A 48 8.39 -1.17 13.02
C GLY A 48 6.99 -0.63 12.79
N GLN A 49 6.79 0.22 11.79
CA GLN A 49 5.49 0.83 11.52
C GLN A 49 4.89 0.41 10.19
N LEU A 50 5.63 -0.34 9.38
CA LEU A 50 5.14 -0.67 8.03
C LEU A 50 3.84 -1.43 8.09
N GLU A 51 3.74 -2.40 8.99
CA GLU A 51 2.53 -3.20 9.10
C GLU A 51 1.32 -2.36 9.47
N ALA A 52 1.50 -1.40 10.38
CA ALA A 52 0.42 -0.52 10.76
C ALA A 52 -0.03 0.35 9.59
N ARG A 53 0.92 0.79 8.77
CA ARG A 53 0.57 1.57 7.58
C ARG A 53 -0.24 0.76 6.59
N VAL A 54 0.15 -0.50 6.38
CA VAL A 54 -0.60 -1.36 5.47
C VAL A 54 -2.00 -1.58 5.99
N LYS A 55 -2.16 -1.73 7.30
CA LYS A 55 -3.49 -1.91 7.87
C LYS A 55 -4.38 -0.70 7.67
N GLU A 56 -3.82 0.49 7.58
CA GLU A 56 -4.62 1.67 7.29
C GLU A 56 -5.26 1.56 5.91
N ILE A 57 -4.54 0.97 4.96
CA ILE A 57 -5.11 0.74 3.64
C ILE A 57 -6.25 -0.27 3.72
N GLU A 58 -6.08 -1.30 4.53
CA GLU A 58 -7.12 -2.32 4.66
C GLU A 58 -8.43 -1.76 5.18
N ASN A 59 -8.38 -0.65 5.91
CA ASN A 59 -9.58 -0.05 6.47
C ASN A 59 -10.31 0.88 5.52
N ILE A 60 -9.78 1.08 4.32
CA ILE A 60 -10.43 1.93 3.32
C ILE A 60 -11.62 1.18 2.73
N ASP A 61 -12.77 1.86 2.64
CA ASP A 61 -13.95 1.26 2.06
C ASP A 61 -13.66 0.81 0.64
N GLY A 62 -14.08 -0.41 0.31
CA GLY A 62 -13.90 -0.95 -1.02
C GLY A 62 -12.65 -1.76 -1.19
N VAL A 63 -11.72 -1.72 -0.23
CA VAL A 63 -10.53 -2.55 -0.28
C VAL A 63 -10.88 -3.96 0.18
N LEU A 64 -10.61 -4.94 -0.68
CA LEU A 64 -10.93 -6.34 -0.40
C LEU A 64 -9.76 -7.05 0.26
N THR A 65 -8.57 -6.87 -0.30
CA THR A 65 -7.38 -7.49 0.28
C THR A 65 -6.16 -6.79 -0.27
N ILE A 66 -5.01 -7.09 0.31
CA ILE A 66 -3.74 -6.50 -0.11
C ILE A 66 -2.75 -7.64 -0.29
N TYR A 67 -2.07 -7.64 -1.43
CA TYR A 67 -1.01 -8.59 -1.71
C TYR A 67 0.32 -7.87 -1.62
N THR A 68 1.24 -8.39 -0.82
CA THR A 68 2.58 -7.83 -0.73
C THR A 68 3.45 -8.49 -1.78
N THR A 69 4.01 -7.70 -2.69
CA THR A 69 4.82 -8.24 -3.77
C THR A 69 6.28 -8.34 -3.38
N TYR A 70 6.75 -7.42 -2.55
CA TYR A 70 8.12 -7.49 -2.03
C TYR A 70 8.22 -6.59 -0.80
N VAL A 71 9.24 -6.87 0.00
CA VAL A 71 9.58 -6.03 1.15
C VAL A 71 11.09 -5.88 1.19
N THR A 72 11.54 -4.64 1.33
CA THR A 72 12.96 -4.36 1.48
C THR A 72 13.17 -3.63 2.79
N LEU A 73 14.12 -4.16 3.60
CA LEU A 73 14.48 -3.54 4.87
C LEU A 73 15.87 -2.97 4.69
N GLU A 74 15.97 -1.65 4.66
CA GLU A 74 17.25 -1.07 4.28
C GLU A 74 18.12 -0.75 5.47
N ASP A 75 17.82 0.20 6.21
CA ASP A 75 18.75 0.71 7.20
C ASP A 75 18.85 -0.12 8.46
N GLU A 76 18.00 -1.10 8.64
CA GLU A 76 18.08 -1.94 9.83
C GLU A 76 19.35 -2.74 9.86
N THR A 77 19.93 -2.99 8.72
CA THR A 77 21.12 -3.79 8.67
C THR A 77 22.35 -3.02 9.05
N GLN A 78 22.20 -1.76 9.25
CA GLN A 78 23.34 -0.90 9.56
C GLN A 78 23.85 -1.09 10.95
N SER A 79 23.08 -1.64 11.74
CA SER A 79 23.46 -1.81 13.14
C SER A 79 24.63 -2.72 13.29
#